data_579a6f7f5a15cd01118f224049beaca2
#
_entry.id   579a6f7f5a15cd01118f224049beaca2
#
_cell.length_a   1.000
_cell.length_b   1.000
_cell.length_c   1.000
_cell.angle_alpha   90.00
_cell.angle_beta   90.00
_cell.angle_gamma   90.00
#
_symmetry.space_group_name_H-M   'P 1'
#
loop_
_entity.id
_entity.type
_entity.pdbx_description
1 polymer ?
#
loop_
_entity_poly.entity_id
_entity_poly.type
_entity_poly.pdbx_seq_one_letter_code
_entity_poly.pdbx_strand_id
1 'polypeptide(L)'
;MLEPEAMAWLRENGIPVPDFRFVSTGIEAIRACREIGYPVVMKVVAPDIVHKSEWGGVILDIRDDEAALDAFERIRRAAAGTDTPPSPPYEGGSDFRGVVIYPMIRGAQEVLLGLSHDPQFGPVVVFGLGGVYTEIWRDISLRVAPVDRASAQAMIRELRCYPILEGIRGQTPCDLDALADLLVIFSQLPFRYPDVAEVDLNPVFVFAKGLVVGDVRVIWKEQKSQ
;
A
#
# COMPACT_ATOMS: atom_id res chain seq x y z
N MET A 1 2.59 11.48 6.33
CA MET A 1 3.81 11.11 5.55
C MET A 1 3.38 10.85 4.12
N LEU A 2 4.13 11.34 3.13
CA LEU A 2 3.85 11.06 1.71
C LEU A 2 4.24 9.61 1.36
N GLU A 3 3.59 9.03 0.35
CA GLU A 3 3.83 7.61 -0.02
C GLU A 3 5.29 7.28 -0.33
N PRO A 4 6.06 8.08 -1.10
CA PRO A 4 7.48 7.79 -1.35
C PRO A 4 8.33 7.77 -0.07
N GLU A 5 8.04 8.66 0.87
CA GLU A 5 8.71 8.71 2.18
C GLU A 5 8.34 7.48 3.02
N ALA A 6 7.04 7.11 3.01
CA ALA A 6 6.56 5.95 3.73
C ALA A 6 7.13 4.63 3.18
N MET A 7 7.27 4.50 1.85
CA MET A 7 7.94 3.36 1.22
C MET A 7 9.42 3.27 1.59
N ALA A 8 10.14 4.39 1.62
CA ALA A 8 11.53 4.44 2.06
C ALA A 8 11.64 4.02 3.53
N TRP A 9 10.77 4.54 4.39
CA TRP A 9 10.72 4.19 5.81
C TRP A 9 10.42 2.70 6.04
N LEU A 10 9.49 2.09 5.28
CA LEU A 10 9.26 0.65 5.35
C LEU A 10 10.50 -0.15 4.98
N ARG A 11 11.21 0.23 3.92
CA ARG A 11 12.45 -0.41 3.47
C ARG A 11 13.54 -0.37 4.55
N GLU A 12 13.71 0.77 5.22
CA GLU A 12 14.65 0.94 6.34
C GLU A 12 14.30 0.06 7.54
N ASN A 13 13.02 -0.29 7.70
CA ASN A 13 12.55 -1.20 8.74
C ASN A 13 12.51 -2.67 8.33
N GLY A 14 13.10 -3.03 7.18
CA GLY A 14 13.18 -4.41 6.71
C GLY A 14 11.89 -4.95 6.10
N ILE A 15 10.93 -4.09 5.79
CA ILE A 15 9.69 -4.45 5.11
C ILE A 15 9.91 -4.34 3.60
N PRO A 16 9.68 -5.43 2.82
CA PRO A 16 9.91 -5.42 1.38
C PRO A 16 8.98 -4.47 0.63
N VAL A 17 9.57 -3.56 -0.14
CA VAL A 17 8.85 -2.64 -1.03
C VAL A 17 9.43 -2.76 -2.45
N PRO A 18 8.65 -2.51 -3.50
CA PRO A 18 9.15 -2.53 -4.87
C PRO A 18 10.16 -1.40 -5.11
N ASP A 19 10.94 -1.50 -6.16
CA ASP A 19 11.63 -0.32 -6.66
C ASP A 19 10.63 0.70 -7.15
N PHE A 20 10.90 1.97 -6.85
CA PHE A 20 10.03 3.06 -7.26
C PHE A 20 10.83 4.30 -7.66
N ARG A 21 10.17 5.18 -8.40
CA ARG A 21 10.67 6.52 -8.68
C ARG A 21 9.61 7.55 -8.36
N PHE A 22 10.01 8.60 -7.68
CA PHE A 22 9.18 9.79 -7.47
C PHE A 22 9.66 10.88 -8.43
N VAL A 23 8.71 11.47 -9.18
CA VAL A 23 9.00 12.47 -10.21
C VAL A 23 7.91 13.54 -10.23
N SER A 24 8.27 14.73 -10.69
CA SER A 24 7.39 15.90 -10.72
C SER A 24 7.06 16.44 -12.11
N THR A 25 7.68 15.87 -13.16
CA THR A 25 7.45 16.27 -14.54
C THR A 25 7.17 15.09 -15.46
N GLY A 26 6.44 15.32 -16.57
CA GLY A 26 6.14 14.26 -17.54
C GLY A 26 7.37 13.68 -18.22
N ILE A 27 8.42 14.50 -18.45
CA ILE A 27 9.68 14.02 -19.04
C ILE A 27 10.41 13.07 -18.08
N GLU A 28 10.45 13.42 -16.81
CA GLU A 28 11.00 12.54 -15.77
C GLU A 28 10.18 11.26 -15.63
N ALA A 29 8.84 11.34 -15.77
CA ALA A 29 7.97 10.18 -15.71
C ALA A 29 8.27 9.17 -16.81
N ILE A 30 8.45 9.61 -18.07
CA ILE A 30 8.86 8.74 -19.18
C ILE A 30 10.21 8.06 -18.86
N ARG A 31 11.19 8.83 -18.39
CA ARG A 31 12.51 8.29 -18.04
C ARG A 31 12.41 7.25 -16.93
N ALA A 32 11.69 7.55 -15.87
CA ALA A 32 11.47 6.64 -14.74
C ALA A 32 10.77 5.35 -15.16
N CYS A 33 9.75 5.44 -16.04
CA CYS A 33 9.07 4.26 -16.58
C CYS A 33 10.02 3.35 -17.37
N ARG A 34 10.91 3.94 -18.19
CA ARG A 34 11.93 3.18 -18.93
C ARG A 34 12.95 2.52 -18.01
N GLU A 35 13.37 3.20 -16.93
CA GLU A 35 14.31 2.65 -15.95
C GLU A 35 13.71 1.48 -15.15
N ILE A 36 12.44 1.59 -14.75
CA ILE A 36 11.70 0.53 -14.03
C ILE A 36 11.39 -0.64 -14.96
N GLY A 37 11.06 -0.35 -16.22
CA GLY A 37 10.62 -1.33 -17.22
C GLY A 37 9.11 -1.48 -17.27
N TYR A 38 8.54 -1.30 -18.48
CA TYR A 38 7.10 -1.47 -18.71
C TYR A 38 6.64 -2.93 -18.55
N PRO A 39 5.39 -3.20 -18.11
CA PRO A 39 4.38 -2.22 -17.71
C PRO A 39 4.60 -1.68 -16.30
N VAL A 40 4.14 -0.44 -16.07
CA VAL A 40 4.24 0.25 -14.77
C VAL A 40 2.88 0.72 -14.26
N VAL A 41 2.86 1.10 -12.97
CA VAL A 41 1.76 1.79 -12.29
C VAL A 41 2.23 3.18 -11.92
N MET A 42 1.37 4.17 -12.10
CA MET A 42 1.62 5.55 -11.70
C MET A 42 0.55 6.01 -10.73
N LYS A 43 0.97 6.60 -9.60
CA LYS A 43 0.07 7.09 -8.55
C LYS A 43 0.36 8.54 -8.21
N VAL A 44 -0.69 9.30 -7.92
CA VAL A 44 -0.58 10.68 -7.44
C VAL A 44 0.12 10.74 -6.08
N VAL A 45 0.93 11.76 -5.89
CA VAL A 45 1.50 12.14 -4.59
C VAL A 45 0.98 13.53 -4.23
N ALA A 46 0.05 13.56 -3.26
CA ALA A 46 -0.54 14.78 -2.73
C ALA A 46 -0.94 14.54 -1.27
N PRO A 47 -0.66 15.48 -0.33
CA PRO A 47 -0.98 15.31 1.09
C PRO A 47 -2.46 15.10 1.37
N ASP A 48 -3.32 15.74 0.57
CA ASP A 48 -4.75 15.86 0.81
C ASP A 48 -5.56 14.72 0.18
N ILE A 49 -4.96 13.92 -0.69
CA ILE A 49 -5.65 12.84 -1.41
C ILE A 49 -5.48 11.52 -0.66
N VAL A 50 -6.53 11.11 0.06
CA VAL A 50 -6.54 9.87 0.85
C VAL A 50 -6.97 8.67 0.00
N HIS A 51 -8.03 8.79 -0.80
CA HIS A 51 -8.58 7.71 -1.65
C HIS A 51 -8.17 7.89 -3.12
N LYS A 52 -6.90 7.65 -3.42
CA LYS A 52 -6.28 7.93 -4.73
C LYS A 52 -7.01 7.28 -5.92
N SER A 53 -7.49 6.05 -5.74
CA SER A 53 -8.15 5.29 -6.81
C SER A 53 -9.49 5.88 -7.23
N GLU A 54 -10.28 6.39 -6.28
CA GLU A 54 -11.59 7.00 -6.54
C GLU A 54 -11.48 8.31 -7.32
N TRP A 55 -10.32 8.97 -7.22
CA TRP A 55 -10.04 10.27 -7.87
C TRP A 55 -9.37 10.14 -9.23
N GLY A 56 -9.17 8.92 -9.74
CA GLY A 56 -8.37 8.74 -10.95
C GLY A 56 -6.87 9.01 -10.72
N GLY A 57 -6.43 9.09 -9.47
CA GLY A 57 -5.05 9.31 -9.07
C GLY A 57 -4.15 8.07 -9.19
N VAL A 58 -4.69 6.94 -9.68
CA VAL A 58 -3.94 5.70 -9.94
C VAL A 58 -4.21 5.25 -11.35
N ILE A 59 -3.16 5.09 -12.14
CA ILE A 59 -3.23 4.56 -13.51
C ILE A 59 -2.37 3.31 -13.59
N LEU A 60 -3.02 2.21 -13.97
CA LEU A 60 -2.42 0.88 -14.06
C LEU A 60 -2.07 0.55 -15.50
N ASP A 61 -1.17 -0.43 -15.67
CA ASP A 61 -0.86 -1.07 -16.96
C ASP A 61 -0.36 -0.10 -18.04
N ILE A 62 0.46 0.85 -17.66
CA ILE A 62 1.13 1.79 -18.55
C ILE A 62 2.23 1.02 -19.28
N ARG A 63 2.21 0.99 -20.63
CA ARG A 63 3.02 0.07 -21.42
C ARG A 63 4.07 0.72 -22.32
N ASP A 64 4.01 2.02 -22.49
CA ASP A 64 4.92 2.78 -23.35
C ASP A 64 5.03 4.24 -22.93
N ASP A 65 5.88 4.98 -23.63
CA ASP A 65 6.18 6.38 -23.33
C ASP A 65 4.99 7.32 -23.53
N GLU A 66 4.17 7.06 -24.56
CA GLU A 66 3.00 7.89 -24.87
C GLU A 66 1.96 7.72 -23.77
N ALA A 67 1.68 6.48 -23.38
CA ALA A 67 0.81 6.16 -22.27
C ALA A 67 1.35 6.72 -20.93
N ALA A 68 2.67 6.73 -20.72
CA ALA A 68 3.29 7.29 -19.52
C ALA A 68 3.09 8.82 -19.44
N LEU A 69 3.24 9.53 -20.54
CA LEU A 69 3.01 10.97 -20.59
C LEU A 69 1.52 11.30 -20.39
N ASP A 70 0.63 10.58 -21.08
CA ASP A 70 -0.82 10.74 -20.91
C ASP A 70 -1.26 10.49 -19.47
N ALA A 71 -0.75 9.42 -18.86
CA ALA A 71 -1.02 9.08 -17.47
C ALA A 71 -0.60 10.19 -16.50
N PHE A 72 0.63 10.73 -16.67
CA PHE A 72 1.11 11.84 -15.86
C PHE A 72 0.20 13.07 -15.99
N GLU A 73 -0.15 13.46 -17.21
CA GLU A 73 -0.99 14.64 -17.47
C GLU A 73 -2.43 14.45 -16.96
N ARG A 74 -2.98 13.24 -17.04
CA ARG A 74 -4.30 12.92 -16.47
C ARG A 74 -4.29 13.02 -14.96
N ILE A 75 -3.32 12.43 -14.29
CA ILE A 75 -3.18 12.51 -12.83
C ILE A 75 -3.01 13.98 -12.41
N ARG A 76 -2.17 14.74 -13.10
CA ARG A 76 -1.93 16.15 -12.80
C ARG A 76 -3.20 17.00 -12.95
N ARG A 77 -4.00 16.78 -14.01
CA ARG A 77 -5.29 17.47 -14.23
C ARG A 77 -6.33 17.08 -13.19
N ALA A 78 -6.43 15.79 -12.86
CA ALA A 78 -7.34 15.32 -11.82
C ALA A 78 -7.00 15.95 -10.46
N ALA A 79 -5.72 16.02 -10.11
CA ALA A 79 -5.25 16.67 -8.88
C ALA A 79 -5.52 18.19 -8.86
N ALA A 80 -5.50 18.86 -10.02
CA ALA A 80 -5.83 20.28 -10.13
C ALA A 80 -7.35 20.58 -10.11
N GLY A 81 -8.22 19.55 -10.09
CA GLY A 81 -9.67 19.71 -10.14
C GLY A 81 -10.20 20.24 -11.48
N THR A 82 -9.41 20.11 -12.56
CA THR A 82 -9.74 20.65 -13.88
C THR A 82 -10.44 19.64 -14.81
N ASP A 83 -10.44 18.37 -14.48
CA ASP A 83 -11.23 17.36 -15.18
C ASP A 83 -12.61 17.24 -14.52
N THR A 84 -13.67 17.23 -15.33
CA THR A 84 -15.05 17.01 -14.88
C THR A 84 -15.23 15.52 -14.61
N PRO A 85 -15.17 15.03 -13.37
CA PRO A 85 -15.39 13.63 -13.08
C PRO A 85 -16.81 13.39 -12.56
N PRO A 86 -17.28 12.16 -12.52
CA PRO A 86 -18.53 11.79 -11.91
C PRO A 86 -18.42 11.65 -10.37
N SER A 87 -17.75 12.55 -9.66
CA SER A 87 -17.71 12.53 -8.17
C SER A 87 -17.29 13.89 -7.61
N PRO A 88 -17.73 14.27 -6.38
CA PRO A 88 -17.71 15.64 -5.93
C PRO A 88 -16.30 16.24 -5.97
N PRO A 89 -16.17 17.45 -6.51
CA PRO A 89 -14.88 18.13 -6.59
C PRO A 89 -14.38 18.43 -5.17
N TYR A 90 -13.09 18.23 -4.95
CA TYR A 90 -12.41 18.92 -3.88
C TYR A 90 -12.46 20.41 -4.22
N GLU A 91 -13.27 21.17 -3.51
CA GLU A 91 -13.29 22.63 -3.64
C GLU A 91 -11.94 23.15 -3.13
N GLY A 92 -10.97 23.33 -4.06
CA GLY A 92 -9.70 23.96 -3.72
C GLY A 92 -8.43 23.29 -4.22
N GLY A 93 -8.39 22.49 -5.26
CA GLY A 93 -7.15 21.95 -5.86
C GLY A 93 -6.22 21.24 -4.86
N SER A 94 -5.76 20.03 -5.13
CA SER A 94 -4.81 19.35 -4.25
C SER A 94 -3.41 19.95 -4.37
N ASP A 95 -2.63 19.88 -3.29
CA ASP A 95 -1.20 20.19 -3.29
C ASP A 95 -0.42 19.07 -4.04
N PHE A 96 -0.55 19.07 -5.38
CA PHE A 96 0.11 18.10 -6.24
C PHE A 96 1.62 18.23 -6.12
N ARG A 97 2.28 17.20 -5.63
CA ARG A 97 3.74 17.13 -5.47
C ARG A 97 4.43 16.40 -6.61
N GLY A 98 3.71 15.56 -7.33
CA GLY A 98 4.23 14.72 -8.39
C GLY A 98 3.51 13.38 -8.45
N VAL A 99 4.19 12.40 -9.04
CA VAL A 99 3.72 11.02 -9.12
C VAL A 99 4.80 10.06 -8.63
N VAL A 100 4.36 8.92 -8.09
CA VAL A 100 5.23 7.79 -7.81
C VAL A 100 4.93 6.67 -8.79
N ILE A 101 5.99 6.03 -9.30
CA ILE A 101 5.95 5.03 -10.36
C ILE A 101 6.53 3.72 -9.83
N TYR A 102 5.79 2.63 -10.02
CA TYR A 102 6.14 1.28 -9.60
C TYR A 102 6.08 0.30 -10.77
N PRO A 103 6.79 -0.84 -10.73
CA PRO A 103 6.53 -1.93 -11.66
C PRO A 103 5.11 -2.46 -11.47
N MET A 104 4.45 -2.85 -12.56
CA MET A 104 3.13 -3.48 -12.48
C MET A 104 3.24 -4.89 -11.90
N ILE A 105 2.70 -5.10 -10.71
CA ILE A 105 2.70 -6.40 -10.04
C ILE A 105 1.51 -7.23 -10.54
N ARG A 106 1.76 -8.50 -10.87
CA ARG A 106 0.74 -9.45 -11.32
C ARG A 106 0.99 -10.84 -10.74
N GLY A 107 -0.05 -11.66 -10.66
CA GLY A 107 0.05 -13.06 -10.25
C GLY A 107 0.35 -13.27 -8.77
N ALA A 108 0.10 -12.27 -7.94
CA ALA A 108 0.20 -12.36 -6.49
C ALA A 108 -1.19 -12.41 -5.85
N GLN A 109 -1.27 -12.98 -4.65
CA GLN A 109 -2.45 -12.86 -3.79
C GLN A 109 -2.33 -11.56 -2.99
N GLU A 110 -3.43 -10.81 -2.89
CA GLU A 110 -3.46 -9.57 -2.12
C GLU A 110 -3.89 -9.82 -0.68
N VAL A 111 -3.16 -9.24 0.27
CA VAL A 111 -3.52 -9.19 1.68
C VAL A 111 -3.37 -7.75 2.19
N LEU A 112 -3.95 -7.47 3.35
CA LEU A 112 -3.81 -6.19 4.04
C LEU A 112 -3.26 -6.39 5.46
N LEU A 113 -2.46 -5.41 5.89
CA LEU A 113 -2.02 -5.29 7.27
C LEU A 113 -2.31 -3.88 7.77
N GLY A 114 -2.95 -3.79 8.93
CA GLY A 114 -3.23 -2.54 9.64
C GLY A 114 -2.57 -2.52 11.01
N LEU A 115 -2.10 -1.36 11.42
CA LEU A 115 -1.63 -1.08 12.77
C LEU A 115 -2.38 0.15 13.28
N SER A 116 -2.98 0.05 14.45
CA SER A 116 -3.67 1.15 15.12
C SER A 116 -3.49 1.07 16.62
N HIS A 117 -3.90 2.11 17.36
CA HIS A 117 -3.87 2.11 18.81
C HIS A 117 -5.29 1.98 19.39
N ASP A 118 -5.52 0.91 20.12
CA ASP A 118 -6.70 0.76 20.95
C ASP A 118 -6.48 1.45 22.31
N PRO A 119 -7.46 2.23 22.84
CA PRO A 119 -7.30 2.94 24.12
C PRO A 119 -7.11 2.03 25.33
N GLN A 120 -7.57 0.79 25.27
CA GLN A 120 -7.51 -0.17 26.39
C GLN A 120 -6.35 -1.16 26.23
N PHE A 121 -6.11 -1.62 24.99
CA PHE A 121 -5.14 -2.68 24.70
C PHE A 121 -3.80 -2.18 24.17
N GLY A 122 -3.69 -0.90 23.82
CA GLY A 122 -2.50 -0.36 23.18
C GLY A 122 -2.45 -0.67 21.68
N PRO A 123 -1.25 -0.87 21.09
CA PRO A 123 -1.13 -1.11 19.67
C PRO A 123 -1.71 -2.47 19.27
N VAL A 124 -2.52 -2.47 18.21
CA VAL A 124 -3.22 -3.64 17.66
C VAL A 124 -2.85 -3.81 16.19
N VAL A 125 -2.53 -5.04 15.81
CA VAL A 125 -2.29 -5.45 14.43
C VAL A 125 -3.53 -6.11 13.87
N VAL A 126 -3.93 -5.68 12.68
CA VAL A 126 -4.99 -6.26 11.85
C VAL A 126 -4.34 -6.97 10.68
N PHE A 127 -4.84 -8.15 10.34
CA PHE A 127 -4.46 -8.89 9.14
C PHE A 127 -5.71 -9.41 8.45
N GLY A 128 -5.75 -9.35 7.12
CA GLY A 128 -6.87 -9.86 6.33
C GLY A 128 -6.52 -10.11 4.87
N LEU A 129 -7.43 -10.79 4.17
CA LEU A 129 -7.32 -10.91 2.72
C LEU A 129 -7.64 -9.55 2.07
N GLY A 130 -6.85 -9.15 1.06
CA GLY A 130 -7.04 -7.90 0.33
C GLY A 130 -8.05 -7.99 -0.82
N GLY A 131 -8.18 -6.89 -1.57
CA GLY A 131 -9.05 -6.81 -2.73
C GLY A 131 -10.55 -6.83 -2.40
N VAL A 132 -11.36 -7.26 -3.34
CA VAL A 132 -12.84 -7.30 -3.26
C VAL A 132 -13.35 -8.11 -2.06
N TYR A 133 -12.57 -9.07 -1.56
CA TYR A 133 -12.95 -9.93 -0.44
C TYR A 133 -13.04 -9.18 0.88
N THR A 134 -12.23 -8.16 1.10
CA THR A 134 -12.22 -7.36 2.34
C THR A 134 -13.51 -6.58 2.53
N GLU A 135 -14.02 -5.99 1.44
CA GLU A 135 -15.21 -5.14 1.46
C GLU A 135 -16.48 -5.94 1.77
N ILE A 136 -16.54 -7.20 1.28
CA ILE A 136 -17.74 -8.02 1.35
C ILE A 136 -17.75 -8.89 2.62
N TRP A 137 -16.64 -9.51 3.00
CA TRP A 137 -16.63 -10.59 3.98
C TRP A 137 -16.01 -10.21 5.33
N ARG A 138 -15.28 -9.09 5.42
CA ARG A 138 -14.61 -8.62 6.65
C ARG A 138 -13.86 -9.74 7.37
N ASP A 139 -13.17 -10.59 6.61
CA ASP A 139 -12.40 -11.72 7.11
C ASP A 139 -11.05 -11.21 7.58
N ILE A 140 -10.98 -10.85 8.85
CA ILE A 140 -9.81 -10.25 9.48
C ILE A 140 -9.45 -10.96 10.77
N SER A 141 -8.17 -10.96 11.09
CA SER A 141 -7.57 -11.41 12.34
C SER A 141 -6.97 -10.22 13.08
N LEU A 142 -7.06 -10.21 14.40
CA LEU A 142 -6.62 -9.14 15.28
C LEU A 142 -5.70 -9.67 16.37
N ARG A 143 -4.60 -8.97 16.67
CA ARG A 143 -3.73 -9.24 17.83
C ARG A 143 -3.21 -7.96 18.44
N VAL A 144 -3.07 -7.98 19.76
CA VAL A 144 -2.31 -6.94 20.47
C VAL A 144 -0.84 -7.12 20.14
N ALA A 145 -0.17 -6.03 19.77
CA ALA A 145 1.26 -6.03 19.49
C ALA A 145 2.10 -6.07 20.79
N PRO A 146 3.31 -6.62 20.78
CA PRO A 146 3.99 -7.24 19.65
C PRO A 146 3.49 -8.67 19.38
N VAL A 147 3.54 -9.08 18.13
CA VAL A 147 3.15 -10.43 17.69
C VAL A 147 4.41 -11.29 17.54
N ASP A 148 4.40 -12.49 18.13
CA ASP A 148 5.43 -13.50 17.88
C ASP A 148 5.11 -14.34 16.64
N ARG A 149 6.08 -15.15 16.18
CA ARG A 149 5.92 -15.98 14.97
C ARG A 149 4.75 -16.97 15.07
N ALA A 150 4.54 -17.57 16.23
CA ALA A 150 3.46 -18.54 16.44
C ALA A 150 2.09 -17.86 16.34
N SER A 151 1.95 -16.70 16.97
CA SER A 151 0.76 -15.86 16.88
C SER A 151 0.51 -15.37 15.46
N ALA A 152 1.57 -14.95 14.73
CA ALA A 152 1.47 -14.54 13.34
C ALA A 152 0.95 -15.67 12.44
N GLN A 153 1.48 -16.90 12.61
CA GLN A 153 0.99 -18.07 11.90
C GLN A 153 -0.46 -18.43 12.27
N ALA A 154 -0.86 -18.23 13.53
CA ALA A 154 -2.25 -18.42 13.95
C ALA A 154 -3.17 -17.39 13.30
N MET A 155 -2.78 -16.11 13.25
CA MET A 155 -3.52 -15.04 12.56
C MET A 155 -3.81 -15.39 11.10
N ILE A 156 -2.80 -15.91 10.39
CA ILE A 156 -2.95 -16.30 8.98
C ILE A 156 -3.94 -17.44 8.83
N ARG A 157 -3.85 -18.49 9.69
CA ARG A 157 -4.65 -19.70 9.58
C ARG A 157 -6.10 -19.53 10.06
N GLU A 158 -6.40 -18.56 10.90
CA GLU A 158 -7.75 -18.35 11.42
C GLU A 158 -8.68 -17.61 10.43
N LEU A 159 -8.12 -17.05 9.33
CA LEU A 159 -8.95 -16.48 8.27
C LEU A 159 -9.82 -17.56 7.63
N ARG A 160 -11.09 -17.28 7.38
CA ARG A 160 -12.00 -18.17 6.64
C ARG A 160 -11.51 -18.42 5.22
N CYS A 161 -10.88 -17.39 4.63
CA CYS A 161 -10.28 -17.42 3.30
C CYS A 161 -8.86 -17.99 3.28
N TYR A 162 -8.33 -18.53 4.39
CA TYR A 162 -7.01 -19.16 4.47
C TYR A 162 -6.72 -20.16 3.34
N PRO A 163 -7.67 -21.04 2.90
CA PRO A 163 -7.42 -21.94 1.78
C PRO A 163 -6.99 -21.24 0.48
N ILE A 164 -7.34 -19.96 0.28
CA ILE A 164 -6.88 -19.17 -0.89
C ILE A 164 -5.36 -18.98 -0.81
N LEU A 165 -4.83 -18.71 0.39
CA LEU A 165 -3.40 -18.54 0.62
C LEU A 165 -2.63 -19.87 0.51
N GLU A 166 -3.26 -20.99 0.83
CA GLU A 166 -2.69 -22.34 0.64
C GLU A 166 -2.73 -22.81 -0.82
N GLY A 167 -3.45 -22.10 -1.70
CA GLY A 167 -3.58 -22.47 -3.11
C GLY A 167 -4.69 -23.46 -3.36
N ILE A 168 -5.89 -22.98 -3.65
CA ILE A 168 -7.05 -23.79 -4.07
C ILE A 168 -6.98 -24.13 -5.54
N ARG A 169 -7.57 -25.27 -5.93
CA ARG A 169 -7.74 -25.70 -7.33
C ARG A 169 -6.45 -25.74 -8.16
N GLY A 170 -5.34 -26.13 -7.54
CA GLY A 170 -4.04 -26.25 -8.21
C GLY A 170 -3.27 -24.95 -8.38
N GLN A 171 -3.71 -23.87 -7.73
CA GLN A 171 -2.91 -22.65 -7.61
C GLN A 171 -1.71 -22.88 -6.69
N THR A 172 -0.61 -22.21 -6.97
CA THR A 172 0.59 -22.28 -6.13
C THR A 172 0.33 -21.62 -4.78
N PRO A 173 0.67 -22.27 -3.65
CA PRO A 173 0.59 -21.65 -2.34
C PRO A 173 1.39 -20.35 -2.24
N CYS A 174 0.90 -19.42 -1.43
CA CYS A 174 1.62 -18.21 -1.06
C CYS A 174 2.77 -18.52 -0.10
N ASP A 175 3.76 -17.62 -0.01
CA ASP A 175 4.84 -17.68 0.96
C ASP A 175 4.33 -17.29 2.36
N LEU A 176 3.75 -18.26 3.07
CA LEU A 176 3.17 -18.07 4.40
C LEU A 176 4.24 -17.75 5.45
N ASP A 177 5.47 -18.21 5.24
CA ASP A 177 6.60 -17.93 6.14
C ASP A 177 7.03 -16.46 6.01
N ALA A 178 7.18 -15.95 4.79
CA ALA A 178 7.45 -14.54 4.55
C ALA A 178 6.34 -13.65 5.10
N LEU A 179 5.09 -14.08 4.99
CA LEU A 179 3.94 -13.35 5.54
C LEU A 179 3.95 -13.32 7.07
N ALA A 180 4.29 -14.43 7.72
CA ALA A 180 4.45 -14.47 9.18
C ALA A 180 5.61 -13.58 9.65
N ASP A 181 6.73 -13.57 8.93
CA ASP A 181 7.88 -12.70 9.23
C ASP A 181 7.51 -11.22 9.07
N LEU A 182 6.74 -10.86 8.03
CA LEU A 182 6.22 -9.50 7.86
C LEU A 182 5.35 -9.08 9.05
N LEU A 183 4.41 -9.93 9.49
CA LEU A 183 3.54 -9.65 10.65
C LEU A 183 4.34 -9.38 11.92
N VAL A 184 5.38 -10.20 12.17
CA VAL A 184 6.28 -10.00 13.32
C VAL A 184 6.99 -8.65 13.22
N ILE A 185 7.64 -8.33 12.09
CA ILE A 185 8.35 -7.07 11.89
C ILE A 185 7.39 -5.88 12.01
N PHE A 186 6.24 -5.96 11.36
CA PHE A 186 5.22 -4.91 11.35
C PHE A 186 4.70 -4.59 12.75
N SER A 187 4.48 -5.62 13.56
CA SER A 187 4.01 -5.48 14.95
C SER A 187 5.01 -4.78 15.88
N GLN A 188 6.30 -4.69 15.51
CA GLN A 188 7.34 -4.02 16.29
C GLN A 188 7.41 -2.51 16.02
N LEU A 189 6.79 -2.03 14.94
CA LEU A 189 6.86 -0.61 14.54
C LEU A 189 6.42 0.36 15.65
N PRO A 190 5.29 0.15 16.37
CA PRO A 190 4.84 1.09 17.38
C PRO A 190 5.77 1.20 18.60
N PHE A 191 6.61 0.19 18.83
CA PHE A 191 7.60 0.21 19.92
C PHE A 191 8.90 0.89 19.51
N ARG A 192 9.24 0.84 18.20
CA ARG A 192 10.37 1.59 17.64
C ARG A 192 10.02 3.05 17.39
N TYR A 193 8.76 3.31 17.04
CA TYR A 193 8.24 4.63 16.69
C TYR A 193 6.97 4.93 17.49
N PRO A 194 7.08 5.34 18.77
CA PRO A 194 5.92 5.58 19.64
C PRO A 194 4.95 6.65 19.14
N ASP A 195 5.43 7.54 18.26
CA ASP A 195 4.63 8.62 17.67
C ASP A 195 3.84 8.17 16.42
N VAL A 196 4.02 6.94 15.95
CA VAL A 196 3.18 6.38 14.91
C VAL A 196 1.79 6.12 15.50
N ALA A 197 0.76 6.71 14.89
CA ALA A 197 -0.63 6.51 15.27
C ALA A 197 -1.27 5.34 14.52
N GLU A 198 -1.02 5.27 13.21
CA GLU A 198 -1.62 4.29 12.31
C GLU A 198 -0.67 3.96 11.16
N VAL A 199 -0.64 2.70 10.75
CA VAL A 199 0.01 2.24 9.50
C VAL A 199 -0.96 1.31 8.79
N ASP A 200 -1.18 1.55 7.51
CA ASP A 200 -1.98 0.69 6.64
C ASP A 200 -1.13 0.27 5.44
N LEU A 201 -1.01 -1.03 5.24
CA LEU A 201 -0.36 -1.66 4.10
C LEU A 201 -1.45 -2.37 3.27
N ASN A 202 -1.87 -1.76 2.17
CA ASN A 202 -2.98 -2.27 1.37
C ASN A 202 -2.92 -1.79 -0.08
N PRO A 203 -2.59 -2.71 -1.01
CA PRO A 203 -2.35 -4.13 -0.82
C PRO A 203 -0.90 -4.49 -0.44
N VAL A 204 -0.74 -5.67 0.17
CA VAL A 204 0.51 -6.42 0.19
C VAL A 204 0.37 -7.58 -0.78
N PHE A 205 1.27 -7.68 -1.73
CA PHE A 205 1.29 -8.73 -2.76
C PHE A 205 2.14 -9.91 -2.29
N VAL A 206 1.50 -11.06 -2.10
CA VAL A 206 2.16 -12.29 -1.64
C VAL A 206 2.29 -13.26 -2.82
N PHE A 207 3.52 -13.67 -3.11
CA PHE A 207 3.86 -14.62 -4.17
C PHE A 207 4.04 -16.03 -3.60
N ALA A 208 4.33 -16.98 -4.47
CA ALA A 208 4.79 -18.31 -4.07
C ALA A 208 6.14 -18.27 -3.33
N LYS A 209 6.92 -17.20 -3.55
CA LYS A 209 8.17 -16.93 -2.84
C LYS A 209 8.31 -15.43 -2.63
N GLY A 210 8.31 -15.02 -1.37
CA GLY A 210 8.41 -13.62 -0.94
C GLY A 210 7.11 -12.85 -1.08
N LEU A 211 7.17 -11.59 -0.72
CA LEU A 211 6.08 -10.63 -0.78
C LEU A 211 6.63 -9.21 -0.99
N VAL A 212 5.72 -8.28 -1.34
CA VAL A 212 6.09 -6.87 -1.49
C VAL A 212 4.88 -5.97 -1.17
N VAL A 213 5.12 -4.85 -0.49
CA VAL A 213 4.06 -3.87 -0.18
C VAL A 213 3.75 -3.05 -1.41
N GLY A 214 2.49 -3.04 -1.85
CA GLY A 214 2.03 -2.29 -3.02
C GLY A 214 1.57 -0.87 -2.73
N ASP A 215 1.07 -0.61 -1.52
CA ASP A 215 0.69 0.72 -1.06
C ASP A 215 0.84 0.85 0.45
N VAL A 216 1.11 2.07 0.93
CA VAL A 216 1.30 2.37 2.34
C VAL A 216 0.74 3.72 2.72
N ARG A 217 0.08 3.76 3.86
CA ARG A 217 -0.32 4.98 4.55
C ARG A 217 0.23 4.98 5.96
N VAL A 218 0.88 6.05 6.36
CA VAL A 218 1.41 6.25 7.72
C VAL A 218 0.87 7.54 8.29
N ILE A 219 0.23 7.45 9.46
CA ILE A 219 -0.26 8.58 10.24
C ILE A 219 0.57 8.69 11.51
N TRP A 220 1.10 9.89 11.76
CA TRP A 220 1.79 10.23 13.00
C TRP A 220 0.82 10.92 13.96
N LYS A 221 1.03 10.74 15.25
CA LYS A 221 0.31 11.50 16.29
C LYS A 221 0.58 12.99 16.11
N GLU A 222 -0.44 13.81 16.24
CA GLU A 222 -0.26 15.25 16.26
C GLU A 222 0.64 15.61 17.47
N GLN A 223 1.74 16.32 17.20
CA GLN A 223 2.53 16.90 18.28
C GLN A 223 1.66 17.94 18.97
N LYS A 224 1.24 17.64 20.20
CA LYS A 224 0.61 18.67 21.04
C LYS A 224 1.62 19.79 21.22
N SER A 225 1.38 20.92 20.55
CA SER A 225 2.10 22.17 20.84
C SER A 225 1.87 22.49 22.32
N GLN A 226 2.95 22.46 23.08
CA GLN A 226 2.96 22.91 24.47
C GLN A 226 2.89 24.42 24.53
#